data_38f93cf8790cd1f39fcebe6d96eb0b8c
#
_entry.id   38f93cf8790cd1f39fcebe6d96eb0b8c
#
_cell.length_a   1.000
_cell.length_b   1.000
_cell.length_c   1.000
_cell.angle_alpha   90.00
_cell.angle_beta   90.00
_cell.angle_gamma   90.00
#
_symmetry.space_group_name_H-M   'P 1'
#
loop_
_entity.id
_entity.type
_entity.pdbx_description
1 polymer ?
#
loop_
_entity_poly.entity_id
_entity_poly.type
_entity_poly.pdbx_seq_one_letter_code
_entity_poly.pdbx_strand_id
1 'polypeptide(L)'
;IAAGQPFLAVQNIDNYFPIPSEYMPNQDTFMLHVKGESMINAGIFDGDVILVKQQNTARNGEIVAALVDDSATVKTFYKETDHIRLQPENDSMDPIIVADCQILGVVFGVFRFF
;
A
#
# COMPACT_ATOMS: atom_id res chain seq x y z
N ILE A 1 -0.19 -7.56 -0.55
CA ILE A 1 0.12 -7.31 0.85
C ILE A 1 -1.06 -7.59 1.71
N ALA A 2 -0.82 -8.21 2.78
CA ALA A 2 -1.79 -8.33 3.85
C ALA A 2 -1.17 -7.79 5.10
N ALA A 3 -1.98 -7.51 6.08
CA ALA A 3 -1.47 -7.33 7.41
C ALA A 3 -0.70 -8.60 7.80
N GLY A 4 0.55 -8.46 8.15
CA GLY A 4 1.36 -9.56 8.61
C GLY A 4 2.04 -10.39 7.54
N GLN A 5 1.86 -10.08 6.26
CA GLN A 5 2.43 -10.87 5.18
C GLN A 5 3.05 -9.96 4.13
N PRO A 6 4.20 -9.36 4.43
CA PRO A 6 4.85 -8.52 3.44
C PRO A 6 5.35 -9.37 2.29
N PHE A 7 5.05 -8.97 1.10
CA PHE A 7 5.53 -9.63 -0.08
C PHE A 7 5.78 -8.58 -1.16
N LEU A 8 7.04 -8.34 -1.44
CA LEU A 8 7.43 -7.38 -2.47
C LEU A 8 7.54 -8.11 -3.79
N ALA A 9 6.64 -7.82 -4.71
CA ALA A 9 6.70 -8.42 -6.04
C ALA A 9 8.01 -8.09 -6.74
N VAL A 10 8.63 -6.98 -6.40
CA VAL A 10 9.93 -6.61 -6.95
C VAL A 10 11.03 -7.62 -6.62
N GLN A 11 10.88 -8.40 -5.56
CA GLN A 11 11.83 -9.46 -5.22
C GLN A 11 11.77 -10.62 -6.20
N ASN A 12 10.70 -10.70 -6.97
CA ASN A 12 10.53 -11.69 -8.00
C ASN A 12 10.79 -11.04 -9.35
N ILE A 13 12.06 -10.96 -9.72
CA ILE A 13 12.48 -10.23 -10.92
C ILE A 13 11.98 -10.83 -12.22
N ASP A 14 11.44 -12.04 -12.18
CA ASP A 14 10.86 -12.67 -13.36
C ASP A 14 9.47 -12.14 -13.68
N ASN A 15 8.89 -11.36 -12.79
CA ASN A 15 7.53 -10.85 -12.94
C ASN A 15 7.54 -9.35 -13.18
N TYR A 16 7.83 -8.97 -14.40
CA TYR A 16 7.71 -7.59 -14.83
C TYR A 16 6.33 -7.36 -15.41
N PHE A 17 5.78 -6.19 -15.11
CA PHE A 17 4.51 -5.77 -15.62
C PHE A 17 4.70 -4.48 -16.41
N PRO A 18 4.57 -4.52 -17.74
CA PRO A 18 4.74 -3.30 -18.54
C PRO A 18 3.59 -2.33 -18.31
N ILE A 19 3.94 -1.10 -18.03
CA ILE A 19 2.99 -0.01 -17.82
C ILE A 19 3.33 1.08 -18.83
N PRO A 20 2.31 1.66 -19.51
CA PRO A 20 2.57 2.78 -20.40
C PRO A 20 3.31 3.90 -19.69
N SER A 21 4.31 4.45 -20.33
CA SER A 21 5.19 5.45 -19.72
C SER A 21 4.44 6.70 -19.26
N GLU A 22 3.31 7.01 -19.87
CA GLU A 22 2.50 8.17 -19.51
C GLU A 22 1.90 8.06 -18.09
N TYR A 23 1.80 6.84 -17.56
CA TYR A 23 1.27 6.60 -16.21
C TYR A 23 2.35 6.40 -15.17
N MET A 24 3.62 6.38 -15.58
CA MET A 24 4.71 6.11 -14.65
C MET A 24 5.13 7.37 -13.92
N PRO A 25 5.25 7.29 -12.58
CA PRO A 25 5.81 8.39 -11.82
C PRO A 25 7.32 8.51 -12.06
N ASN A 26 7.91 9.60 -11.59
CA ASN A 26 9.36 9.81 -11.69
C ASN A 26 10.17 8.98 -10.69
N GLN A 27 9.52 8.50 -9.64
CA GLN A 27 10.18 7.67 -8.63
C GLN A 27 10.27 6.22 -9.11
N ASP A 28 11.13 5.46 -8.48
CA ASP A 28 11.13 4.01 -8.63
C ASP A 28 9.79 3.44 -8.19
N THR A 29 9.39 2.36 -8.82
CA THR A 29 8.11 1.73 -8.56
C THR A 29 8.29 0.25 -8.27
N PHE A 30 7.34 -0.29 -7.52
CA PHE A 30 7.28 -1.72 -7.28
C PHE A 30 5.83 -2.15 -7.15
N MET A 31 5.61 -3.46 -7.17
CA MET A 31 4.29 -4.05 -7.08
C MET A 31 4.19 -4.88 -5.81
N LEU A 32 3.00 -4.88 -5.22
CA LEU A 32 2.69 -5.71 -4.06
C LEU A 32 1.39 -6.45 -4.30
N HIS A 33 1.34 -7.70 -3.86
CA HIS A 33 0.11 -8.48 -3.87
C HIS A 33 -0.70 -8.16 -2.62
N VAL A 34 -1.99 -7.93 -2.80
CA VAL A 34 -2.91 -7.61 -1.71
C VAL A 34 -3.54 -8.90 -1.19
N LYS A 35 -3.53 -9.06 0.11
CA LYS A 35 -4.30 -10.10 0.80
C LYS A 35 -5.21 -9.45 1.80
N GLY A 36 -6.42 -9.99 1.90
CA GLY A 36 -7.38 -9.51 2.86
C GLY A 36 -8.24 -8.39 2.33
N GLU A 37 -9.08 -7.87 3.20
CA GLU A 37 -10.19 -7.03 2.81
C GLU A 37 -10.15 -5.66 3.46
N SER A 38 -8.99 -5.23 3.94
CA SER A 38 -8.91 -3.98 4.69
C SER A 38 -9.17 -2.74 3.86
N MET A 39 -9.13 -2.86 2.52
CA MET A 39 -9.23 -1.69 1.63
C MET A 39 -10.38 -1.82 0.62
N ILE A 40 -11.39 -2.62 0.93
CA ILE A 40 -12.49 -2.88 -0.02
C ILE A 40 -13.28 -1.63 -0.38
N ASN A 41 -13.47 -0.71 0.57
CA ASN A 41 -14.20 0.52 0.30
C ASN A 41 -13.41 1.49 -0.60
N ALA A 42 -12.13 1.27 -0.76
CA ALA A 42 -11.30 2.01 -1.71
C ALA A 42 -11.17 1.30 -3.07
N GLY A 43 -11.85 0.16 -3.23
CA GLY A 43 -11.80 -0.59 -4.49
C GLY A 43 -10.57 -1.46 -4.63
N ILE A 44 -9.87 -1.75 -3.55
CA ILE A 44 -8.71 -2.63 -3.54
C ILE A 44 -9.11 -3.92 -2.83
N PHE A 45 -9.01 -5.05 -3.54
CA PHE A 45 -9.54 -6.32 -3.07
C PHE A 45 -8.43 -7.36 -2.93
N ASP A 46 -8.74 -8.40 -2.18
CA ASP A 46 -7.87 -9.56 -2.05
C ASP A 46 -7.48 -10.08 -3.44
N GLY A 47 -6.22 -10.36 -3.63
CA GLY A 47 -5.70 -10.84 -4.91
C GLY A 47 -5.27 -9.74 -5.89
N ASP A 48 -5.61 -8.49 -5.62
CA ASP A 48 -5.17 -7.39 -6.46
C ASP A 48 -3.65 -7.21 -6.39
N VAL A 49 -3.12 -6.59 -7.43
CA VAL A 49 -1.73 -6.12 -7.45
C VAL A 49 -1.76 -4.60 -7.41
N ILE A 50 -1.14 -4.02 -6.42
CA ILE A 50 -1.03 -2.57 -6.33
C ILE A 50 0.31 -2.10 -6.88
N LEU A 51 0.28 -0.94 -7.50
CA LEU A 51 1.46 -0.25 -8.00
C LEU A 51 1.83 0.83 -7.00
N VAL A 52 3.07 0.80 -6.55
CA VAL A 52 3.56 1.67 -5.49
C VAL A 52 4.73 2.48 -6.02
N LYS A 53 4.68 3.79 -5.85
CA LYS A 53 5.82 4.66 -6.11
C LYS A 53 6.61 4.80 -4.81
N GLN A 54 7.92 4.56 -4.92
CA GLN A 54 8.79 4.54 -3.77
C GLN A 54 9.01 5.96 -3.26
N GLN A 55 8.59 6.20 -2.03
CA GLN A 55 8.89 7.42 -1.30
C GLN A 55 8.69 7.16 0.18
N ASN A 56 9.35 7.95 1.02
CA ASN A 56 9.30 7.74 2.47
C ASN A 56 8.39 8.72 3.19
N THR A 57 7.64 9.53 2.46
CA THR A 57 6.67 10.46 3.01
C THR A 57 5.33 10.28 2.33
N ALA A 58 4.28 10.73 2.99
CA ALA A 58 2.93 10.70 2.44
C ALA A 58 2.13 11.87 2.96
N ARG A 59 1.06 12.20 2.25
CA ARG A 59 0.10 13.22 2.66
C ARG A 59 -1.13 12.55 3.25
N ASN A 60 -1.82 13.27 4.11
CA ASN A 60 -3.07 12.78 4.66
C ASN A 60 -4.05 12.42 3.55
N GLY A 61 -4.65 11.25 3.67
CA GLY A 61 -5.61 10.75 2.69
C GLY A 61 -5.01 9.91 1.57
N GLU A 62 -3.69 9.85 1.47
CA GLU A 62 -3.07 8.97 0.47
C GLU A 62 -3.06 7.52 0.93
N ILE A 63 -3.22 6.61 -0.01
CA ILE A 63 -3.09 5.18 0.27
C ILE A 63 -1.62 4.82 0.19
N VAL A 64 -1.10 4.19 1.24
CA VAL A 64 0.32 3.89 1.37
C VAL A 64 0.55 2.41 1.61
N ALA A 65 1.73 1.96 1.23
CA ALA A 65 2.32 0.75 1.75
C ALA A 65 3.27 1.15 2.88
N ALA A 66 3.10 0.57 4.05
CA ALA A 66 3.86 0.94 5.24
C ALA A 66 4.30 -0.31 6.00
N LEU A 67 5.44 -0.22 6.67
CA LEU A 67 5.90 -1.26 7.59
C LEU A 67 5.42 -0.96 8.99
N VAL A 68 4.75 -1.95 9.57
CA VAL A 68 4.33 -1.94 10.97
C VAL A 68 4.77 -3.27 11.56
N ASP A 69 5.66 -3.23 12.55
CA ASP A 69 6.16 -4.44 13.21
C ASP A 69 6.67 -5.48 12.22
N ASP A 70 7.53 -5.08 11.31
CA ASP A 70 8.14 -5.95 10.28
C ASP A 70 7.17 -6.48 9.22
N SER A 71 5.94 -6.02 9.23
CA SER A 71 4.95 -6.43 8.23
C SER A 71 4.56 -5.24 7.39
N ALA A 72 4.45 -5.45 6.07
CA ALA A 72 3.92 -4.43 5.19
C ALA A 72 2.39 -4.49 5.17
N THR A 73 1.77 -3.33 5.19
CA THR A 73 0.32 -3.21 5.11
C THR A 73 -0.04 -2.06 4.17
N VAL A 74 -1.25 -2.13 3.62
CA VAL A 74 -1.80 -1.08 2.76
C VAL A 74 -2.98 -0.45 3.49
N LYS A 75 -2.90 0.84 3.71
CA LYS A 75 -3.91 1.60 4.45
C LYS A 75 -3.92 3.03 3.96
N THR A 76 -4.95 3.76 4.31
CA THR A 76 -4.98 5.20 4.10
C THR A 76 -4.22 5.90 5.22
N PHE A 77 -3.33 6.80 4.85
CA PHE A 77 -2.41 7.44 5.78
C PHE A 77 -3.00 8.73 6.32
N TYR A 78 -2.89 8.91 7.65
CA TYR A 78 -3.19 10.18 8.30
C TYR A 78 -2.16 10.44 9.39
N LYS A 79 -1.52 11.61 9.33
CA LYS A 79 -0.66 12.07 10.41
C LYS A 79 -1.49 12.97 11.33
N GLU A 80 -1.71 12.48 12.54
CA GLU A 80 -2.42 13.21 13.57
C GLU A 80 -1.43 14.01 14.42
N THR A 81 -1.92 14.70 15.46
CA THR A 81 -1.08 15.57 16.26
C THR A 81 0.08 14.83 16.93
N ASP A 82 -0.15 13.66 17.47
CA ASP A 82 0.83 12.93 18.27
C ASP A 82 1.01 11.47 17.83
N HIS A 83 0.42 11.07 16.71
CA HIS A 83 0.52 9.70 16.24
C HIS A 83 0.23 9.63 14.74
N ILE A 84 0.44 8.45 14.17
CA ILE A 84 0.03 8.14 12.81
C ILE A 84 -1.14 7.18 12.90
N ARG A 85 -2.17 7.46 12.12
CA ARG A 85 -3.32 6.58 11.95
C ARG A 85 -3.28 5.97 10.56
N LEU A 86 -3.21 4.64 10.52
CA LEU A 86 -3.31 3.87 9.29
C LEU A 86 -4.73 3.33 9.21
N GLN A 87 -5.52 3.93 8.35
CA GLN A 87 -6.96 3.73 8.32
C GLN A 87 -7.32 2.65 7.29
N PRO A 88 -7.95 1.55 7.72
CA PRO A 88 -8.56 0.62 6.77
C PRO A 88 -9.78 1.27 6.11
N GLU A 89 -9.99 0.94 4.84
CA GLU A 89 -11.20 1.34 4.13
C GLU A 89 -12.20 0.17 4.17
N ASN A 90 -12.59 -0.15 5.39
CA ASN A 90 -13.51 -1.25 5.70
C ASN A 90 -14.13 -0.95 7.06
N ASP A 91 -15.46 -0.82 7.07
CA ASP A 91 -16.18 -0.38 8.26
C ASP A 91 -16.10 -1.37 9.44
N SER A 92 -15.74 -2.62 9.16
CA SER A 92 -15.64 -3.64 10.21
C SER A 92 -14.25 -3.75 10.82
N MET A 93 -13.30 -2.92 10.39
CA MET A 93 -11.91 -3.02 10.83
C MET A 93 -11.48 -1.73 11.51
N ASP A 94 -10.71 -1.86 12.58
CA ASP A 94 -10.22 -0.73 13.35
C ASP A 94 -8.93 -0.16 12.76
N PRO A 95 -8.70 1.14 12.90
CA PRO A 95 -7.44 1.73 12.48
C PRO A 95 -6.26 1.25 13.31
N ILE A 96 -5.08 1.27 12.69
CA ILE A 96 -3.82 1.00 13.37
C ILE A 96 -3.26 2.34 13.82
N ILE A 97 -3.02 2.47 15.11
CA ILE A 97 -2.46 3.68 15.71
C ILE A 97 -1.04 3.38 16.15
N VAL A 98 -0.10 4.13 15.61
CA VAL A 98 1.32 3.96 15.92
C VAL A 98 1.96 5.32 16.18
N ALA A 99 3.04 5.34 16.98
CA ALA A 99 3.80 6.57 17.20
C ALA A 99 4.48 7.01 15.91
N ASP A 100 4.98 6.04 15.14
CA ASP A 100 5.64 6.25 13.87
C ASP A 100 5.61 4.96 13.07
N CYS A 101 5.82 5.05 11.76
CA CYS A 101 5.96 3.89 10.90
C CYS A 101 6.82 4.24 9.70
N GLN A 102 7.38 3.23 9.06
CA GLN A 102 8.15 3.43 7.85
C GLN A 102 7.21 3.38 6.65
N ILE A 103 7.13 4.47 5.91
CA ILE A 103 6.41 4.51 4.64
C ILE A 103 7.30 3.89 3.57
N LEU A 104 6.79 2.88 2.87
CA LEU A 104 7.49 2.25 1.75
C LEU A 104 7.19 2.99 0.46
N GLY A 105 5.99 3.51 0.32
CA GLY A 105 5.59 4.26 -0.86
C GLY A 105 4.11 4.56 -0.89
N VAL A 106 3.70 5.23 -1.95
CA VAL A 106 2.31 5.65 -2.17
C VAL A 106 1.74 4.86 -3.33
N VAL A 107 0.55 4.31 -3.12
CA VAL A 107 -0.14 3.53 -4.15
C VAL A 107 -0.66 4.47 -5.23
N PHE A 108 -0.36 4.16 -6.49
CA PHE A 108 -0.83 4.97 -7.62
C PHE A 108 -1.65 4.17 -8.63
N GLY A 109 -1.79 2.89 -8.46
CA GLY A 109 -2.58 2.08 -9.37
C GLY A 109 -2.87 0.70 -8.84
N VAL A 110 -3.78 0.01 -9.51
CA VAL A 110 -4.22 -1.36 -9.19
C VAL A 110 -4.36 -2.14 -10.48
N PHE A 111 -3.93 -3.40 -10.44
CA PHE A 111 -4.23 -4.38 -11.49
C PHE A 111 -5.06 -5.51 -10.94
N ARG A 112 -6.03 -5.92 -11.73
CA ARG A 112 -6.90 -7.05 -11.40
C ARG A 112 -7.27 -7.77 -12.71
N PHE A 113 -7.05 -9.07 -12.69
CA PHE A 113 -7.43 -9.92 -13.83
C PHE A 113 -8.60 -10.81 -13.41
N PHE A 114 -9.50 -11.00 -14.33
CA PHE A 114 -10.68 -11.84 -14.10
C PHE A 114 -10.51 -13.19 -14.73
#